data_26ed1ef6e7a8af18f8254514d9a9a5ed
#
_entry.id   26ed1ef6e7a8af18f8254514d9a9a5ed
#
_cell.length_a   1.000
_cell.length_b   1.000
_cell.length_c   1.000
_cell.angle_alpha   90.00
_cell.angle_beta   90.00
_cell.angle_gamma   90.00
#
_symmetry.space_group_name_H-M   'P 1'
#
loop_
_entity.id
_entity.type
_entity.pdbx_description
1 polymer ?
#
loop_
_entity_poly.entity_id
_entity_poly.type
_entity_poly.pdbx_seq_one_letter_code
_entity_poly.pdbx_strand_id
1 'polypeptide(L)'
;THHVVRIDKLFPQWAGLGCAWAPETIYDEKSGKYMIYFTMRMGNGVNKVYYSYANDDFTSLETEPELLFEYPGGKSYIDADITKVGDQYHMFYVAHDGTPGIKQAVSDRINSGYQYIPDWVDPEDKACEAPNVWKRIGEDKWVLMYDCYGINPHNFGFMETSDFKSFTSLGRFNEEGGKMKAVNFSIPKHGAVIWLTKKEAARLEKYWKNKGKDKK
;
A
#
# COMPACT_ATOMS: atom_id res chain seq x y z
N THR A 1 -7.02 17.63 -13.25
CA THR A 1 -6.22 18.61 -12.46
C THR A 1 -5.16 17.83 -11.73
N HIS A 2 -3.93 18.32 -11.74
CA HIS A 2 -2.81 17.73 -11.00
C HIS A 2 -2.38 18.73 -9.93
N HIS A 3 -2.26 18.25 -8.69
CA HIS A 3 -1.67 19.00 -7.60
C HIS A 3 -0.37 18.30 -7.20
N VAL A 4 0.69 19.08 -6.99
CA VAL A 4 1.99 18.58 -6.55
C VAL A 4 2.23 19.14 -5.16
N VAL A 5 2.23 18.25 -4.18
CA VAL A 5 2.58 18.60 -2.81
C VAL A 5 4.10 18.46 -2.62
N ARG A 6 4.77 19.56 -2.30
CA ARG A 6 6.20 19.61 -2.03
C ARG A 6 6.40 19.66 -0.52
N ILE A 7 6.60 18.51 0.10
CA ILE A 7 6.77 18.38 1.56
C ILE A 7 7.93 19.25 2.06
N ASP A 8 9.04 19.27 1.32
CA ASP A 8 10.23 20.07 1.61
C ASP A 8 10.00 21.60 1.54
N LYS A 9 8.95 22.03 0.86
CA LYS A 9 8.55 23.44 0.79
C LYS A 9 7.45 23.80 1.77
N LEU A 10 6.57 22.84 2.03
CA LEU A 10 5.44 23.03 2.93
C LEU A 10 5.91 23.03 4.41
N PHE A 11 6.89 22.19 4.72
CA PHE A 11 7.44 22.01 6.06
C PHE A 11 8.97 22.18 6.05
N PRO A 12 9.51 23.33 6.49
CA PRO A 12 10.94 23.66 6.38
C PRO A 12 11.88 22.66 7.06
N GLN A 13 11.43 21.98 8.13
CA GLN A 13 12.22 20.94 8.83
C GLN A 13 12.49 19.72 7.94
N TRP A 14 11.75 19.54 6.85
CA TRP A 14 11.94 18.49 5.85
C TRP A 14 12.72 18.96 4.62
N ALA A 15 13.41 20.11 4.68
CA ALA A 15 14.17 20.66 3.55
C ALA A 15 15.28 19.71 3.02
N GLY A 16 15.79 18.80 3.87
CA GLY A 16 16.78 17.79 3.49
C GLY A 16 16.17 16.45 3.04
N LEU A 17 14.90 16.42 2.64
CA LEU A 17 14.20 15.20 2.25
C LEU A 17 14.88 14.50 1.08
N GLY A 18 15.30 13.23 1.28
CA GLY A 18 15.93 12.40 0.26
C GLY A 18 14.90 11.66 -0.63
N CYS A 19 13.74 11.33 -0.10
CA CYS A 19 12.63 10.75 -0.87
C CYS A 19 11.28 10.91 -0.16
N ALA A 20 10.22 10.85 -0.95
CA ALA A 20 8.84 10.59 -0.53
C ALA A 20 8.23 9.66 -1.57
N TRP A 21 7.93 8.40 -1.19
CA TRP A 21 7.52 7.33 -2.09
C TRP A 21 6.25 6.64 -1.64
N ALA A 22 5.61 5.93 -2.59
CA ALA A 22 4.50 5.01 -2.35
C ALA A 22 3.42 5.59 -1.41
N PRO A 23 2.78 6.73 -1.80
CA PRO A 23 1.69 7.28 -1.01
C PRO A 23 0.45 6.39 -1.11
N GLU A 24 -0.14 6.11 0.05
CA GLU A 24 -1.42 5.44 0.18
C GLU A 24 -2.36 6.27 1.05
N THR A 25 -3.65 5.96 1.05
CA THR A 25 -4.66 6.71 1.79
C THR A 25 -5.63 5.81 2.53
N ILE A 26 -6.00 6.24 3.75
CA ILE A 26 -7.07 5.60 4.52
C ILE A 26 -7.93 6.67 5.18
N TYR A 27 -9.25 6.45 5.23
CA TYR A 27 -10.15 7.36 5.92
C TYR A 27 -10.11 7.11 7.43
N ASP A 28 -9.81 8.15 8.19
CA ASP A 28 -9.84 8.13 9.65
C ASP A 28 -11.23 8.58 10.14
N GLU A 29 -12.05 7.62 10.53
CA GLU A 29 -13.42 7.87 11.02
C GLU A 29 -13.45 8.75 12.27
N LYS A 30 -12.39 8.73 13.09
CA LYS A 30 -12.32 9.49 14.32
C LYS A 30 -12.08 10.98 14.08
N SER A 31 -11.19 11.31 13.16
CA SER A 31 -10.89 12.70 12.79
C SER A 31 -11.82 13.23 11.68
N GLY A 32 -12.49 12.35 10.93
CA GLY A 32 -13.28 12.69 9.77
C GLY A 32 -12.44 13.10 8.55
N LYS A 33 -11.16 12.71 8.51
CA LYS A 33 -10.19 13.11 7.50
C LYS A 33 -9.54 11.91 6.80
N TYR A 34 -8.97 12.17 5.64
CA TYR A 34 -8.10 11.19 4.98
C TYR A 34 -6.67 11.31 5.49
N MET A 35 -6.16 10.24 6.07
CA MET A 35 -4.76 10.08 6.37
C MET A 35 -4.03 9.61 5.11
N ILE A 36 -2.99 10.35 4.72
CA ILE A 36 -2.05 9.95 3.67
C ILE A 36 -0.80 9.45 4.39
N TYR A 37 -0.34 8.26 4.05
CA TYR A 37 0.91 7.73 4.59
C TYR A 37 1.84 7.32 3.45
N PHE A 38 3.12 7.45 3.66
CA PHE A 38 4.13 7.35 2.62
C PHE A 38 5.51 7.06 3.21
N THR A 39 6.36 6.43 2.42
CA THR A 39 7.77 6.24 2.77
C THR A 39 8.53 7.54 2.65
N MET A 40 9.27 7.92 3.69
CA MET A 40 10.19 9.06 3.69
C MET A 40 11.55 8.71 4.29
N ARG A 41 12.56 9.50 3.92
CA ARG A 41 13.84 9.57 4.63
C ARG A 41 14.47 10.94 4.51
N MET A 42 15.25 11.33 5.51
CA MET A 42 16.11 12.51 5.44
C MET A 42 17.45 12.14 4.79
N GLY A 43 17.85 12.91 3.79
CA GLY A 43 19.10 12.68 3.05
C GLY A 43 19.25 11.23 2.58
N ASN A 44 20.34 10.58 3.00
CA ASN A 44 20.64 9.16 2.74
C ASN A 44 20.35 8.26 3.96
N GLY A 45 19.49 8.71 4.87
CA GLY A 45 19.13 7.97 6.07
C GLY A 45 18.29 6.72 5.81
N VAL A 46 17.68 6.20 6.89
CA VAL A 46 16.83 5.02 6.87
C VAL A 46 15.44 5.39 6.34
N ASN A 47 14.90 4.58 5.45
CA ASN A 47 13.51 4.72 5.00
C ASN A 47 12.57 4.30 6.13
N LYS A 48 11.55 5.14 6.37
CA LYS A 48 10.49 4.89 7.35
C LYS A 48 9.16 5.35 6.78
N VAL A 49 8.06 4.84 7.30
CA VAL A 49 6.72 5.29 6.89
C VAL A 49 6.24 6.39 7.84
N TYR A 50 5.83 7.48 7.23
CA TYR A 50 5.26 8.64 7.87
C TYR A 50 3.82 8.84 7.42
N TYR A 51 3.04 9.58 8.18
CA TYR A 51 1.68 9.96 7.82
C TYR A 51 1.46 11.46 7.99
N SER A 52 0.47 11.95 7.29
CA SER A 52 -0.08 13.31 7.40
C SER A 52 -1.56 13.26 7.05
N TYR A 53 -2.32 14.28 7.39
CA TYR A 53 -3.71 14.40 6.97
C TYR A 53 -3.81 15.30 5.74
N ALA A 54 -4.64 14.89 4.77
CA ALA A 54 -4.97 15.72 3.62
C ALA A 54 -5.96 16.81 4.00
N ASN A 55 -5.89 17.95 3.31
CA ASN A 55 -6.99 18.91 3.33
C ASN A 55 -8.21 18.36 2.54
N ASP A 56 -9.37 18.98 2.72
CA ASP A 56 -10.66 18.47 2.22
C ASP A 56 -10.72 18.26 0.71
N ASP A 57 -9.96 19.02 -0.06
CA ASP A 57 -9.92 18.94 -1.53
C ASP A 57 -8.72 18.16 -2.10
N PHE A 58 -7.90 17.53 -1.26
CA PHE A 58 -6.72 16.78 -1.63
C PHE A 58 -5.68 17.57 -2.42
N THR A 59 -5.56 18.86 -2.16
CA THR A 59 -4.58 19.73 -2.83
C THR A 59 -3.33 19.98 -2.01
N SER A 60 -3.37 19.69 -0.70
CA SER A 60 -2.25 19.88 0.24
C SER A 60 -2.33 18.93 1.43
N LEU A 61 -1.26 18.91 2.22
CA LEU A 61 -1.24 18.31 3.56
C LEU A 61 -1.58 19.39 4.60
N GLU A 62 -2.42 19.04 5.58
CA GLU A 62 -2.78 19.93 6.69
C GLU A 62 -1.83 19.82 7.87
N THR A 63 -1.28 18.61 8.10
CA THR A 63 -0.40 18.36 9.24
C THR A 63 1.02 18.08 8.75
N GLU A 64 1.99 18.37 9.60
CA GLU A 64 3.36 17.93 9.40
C GLU A 64 3.43 16.41 9.38
N PRO A 65 4.28 15.80 8.51
CA PRO A 65 4.50 14.36 8.55
C PRO A 65 5.03 13.88 9.88
N GLU A 66 4.33 12.91 10.48
CA GLU A 66 4.70 12.23 11.71
C GLU A 66 5.07 10.78 11.44
N LEU A 67 5.99 10.22 12.26
CA LEU A 67 6.38 8.82 12.15
C LEU A 67 5.20 7.91 12.52
N LEU A 68 4.84 7.01 11.59
CA LEU A 68 3.72 6.10 11.79
C LEU A 68 4.09 4.92 12.70
N PHE A 69 5.29 4.40 12.51
CA PHE A 69 5.74 3.17 13.15
C PHE A 69 7.28 3.15 13.25
N GLU A 70 7.82 2.60 14.32
CA GLU A 70 9.26 2.35 14.47
C GLU A 70 9.56 0.86 14.30
N TYR A 71 10.19 0.50 13.18
CA TYR A 71 10.58 -0.88 12.92
C TYR A 71 11.78 -1.28 13.80
N PRO A 72 11.76 -2.49 14.41
CA PRO A 72 12.83 -2.93 15.32
C PRO A 72 14.23 -2.85 14.71
N GLY A 73 15.18 -2.43 15.53
CA GLY A 73 16.59 -2.30 15.13
C GLY A 73 16.86 -1.13 14.20
N GLY A 74 15.92 -0.21 13.99
CA GLY A 74 16.10 0.98 13.16
C GLY A 74 16.35 0.67 11.68
N LYS A 75 15.93 -0.49 11.19
CA LYS A 75 16.09 -0.90 9.79
C LYS A 75 15.07 -0.21 8.89
N SER A 76 15.38 -0.15 7.59
CA SER A 76 14.47 0.38 6.57
C SER A 76 13.22 -0.49 6.41
N TYR A 77 12.09 0.18 6.26
CA TYR A 77 10.82 -0.43 5.84
C TYR A 77 10.06 0.58 4.97
N ILE A 78 9.35 0.09 3.95
CA ILE A 78 8.74 0.90 2.89
C ILE A 78 7.37 0.37 2.49
N ASP A 79 6.67 1.09 1.64
CA ASP A 79 5.48 0.67 0.89
C ASP A 79 4.39 0.08 1.81
N ALA A 80 3.96 0.86 2.81
CA ALA A 80 2.92 0.39 3.71
C ALA A 80 1.53 0.40 3.04
N ASP A 81 0.71 -0.60 3.35
CA ASP A 81 -0.73 -0.64 3.09
C ASP A 81 -1.47 -0.94 4.40
N ILE A 82 -2.47 -0.12 4.74
CA ILE A 82 -3.24 -0.24 5.98
C ILE A 82 -4.68 -0.62 5.67
N THR A 83 -5.15 -1.71 6.27
CA THR A 83 -6.56 -2.10 6.21
C THR A 83 -7.18 -2.21 7.61
N LYS A 84 -8.42 -1.71 7.77
CA LYS A 84 -9.18 -1.83 9.01
C LYS A 84 -10.01 -3.10 9.01
N VAL A 85 -9.90 -3.90 10.06
CA VAL A 85 -10.68 -5.13 10.24
C VAL A 85 -11.20 -5.18 11.67
N GLY A 86 -12.51 -5.05 11.82
CA GLY A 86 -13.12 -4.84 13.14
C GLY A 86 -12.56 -3.57 13.80
N ASP A 87 -12.02 -3.72 14.99
CA ASP A 87 -11.44 -2.63 15.78
C ASP A 87 -9.92 -2.53 15.61
N GLN A 88 -9.31 -3.29 14.69
CA GLN A 88 -7.87 -3.32 14.47
C GLN A 88 -7.49 -2.79 13.09
N TYR A 89 -6.31 -2.18 13.02
CA TYR A 89 -5.62 -1.76 11.81
C TYR A 89 -4.46 -2.71 11.56
N HIS A 90 -4.47 -3.36 10.41
CA HIS A 90 -3.41 -4.24 9.93
C HIS A 90 -2.60 -3.49 8.88
N MET A 91 -1.34 -3.22 9.17
CA MET A 91 -0.39 -2.60 8.26
C MET A 91 0.52 -3.66 7.68
N PHE A 92 0.50 -3.82 6.37
CA PHE A 92 1.47 -4.60 5.62
C PHE A 92 2.54 -3.68 5.06
N TYR A 93 3.78 -4.09 5.07
CA TYR A 93 4.91 -3.27 4.62
C TYR A 93 6.07 -4.15 4.17
N VAL A 94 6.97 -3.58 3.38
CA VAL A 94 8.22 -4.24 3.00
C VAL A 94 9.26 -4.03 4.07
N ALA A 95 9.77 -5.11 4.67
CA ALA A 95 10.88 -5.05 5.60
C ALA A 95 12.22 -5.33 4.88
N HIS A 96 13.22 -4.50 5.12
CA HIS A 96 14.59 -4.72 4.66
C HIS A 96 15.42 -5.43 5.73
N ASP A 97 14.93 -6.60 6.14
CA ASP A 97 15.53 -7.46 7.17
C ASP A 97 16.04 -8.77 6.57
N GLY A 98 16.98 -8.68 5.65
CA GLY A 98 17.44 -9.73 4.77
C GLY A 98 16.95 -9.50 3.34
N THR A 99 16.49 -10.55 2.64
CA THR A 99 15.77 -10.38 1.37
C THR A 99 14.49 -9.57 1.62
N PRO A 100 14.25 -8.47 0.87
CA PRO A 100 13.04 -7.69 1.05
C PRO A 100 11.78 -8.54 0.85
N GLY A 101 10.84 -8.45 1.78
CA GLY A 101 9.59 -9.20 1.76
C GLY A 101 8.52 -8.53 2.63
N ILE A 102 7.34 -9.12 2.66
CA ILE A 102 6.17 -8.54 3.31
C ILE A 102 6.07 -9.00 4.76
N LYS A 103 5.99 -8.03 5.66
CA LYS A 103 5.67 -8.22 7.07
C LYS A 103 4.40 -7.48 7.46
N GLN A 104 3.93 -7.74 8.66
CA GLN A 104 2.71 -7.16 9.22
C GLN A 104 2.99 -6.49 10.56
N ALA A 105 2.27 -5.40 10.82
CA ALA A 105 2.13 -4.81 12.14
C ALA A 105 0.65 -4.54 12.43
N VAL A 106 0.26 -4.58 13.69
CA VAL A 106 -1.15 -4.43 14.11
C VAL A 106 -1.28 -3.37 15.19
N SER A 107 -2.34 -2.57 15.11
CA SER A 107 -2.69 -1.54 16.10
C SER A 107 -4.20 -1.44 16.30
N ASP A 108 -4.62 -0.92 17.45
CA ASP A 108 -5.98 -0.43 17.71
C ASP A 108 -6.19 1.04 17.29
N ARG A 109 -5.12 1.70 16.80
CA ARG A 109 -5.13 3.10 16.36
C ARG A 109 -4.61 3.21 14.93
N ILE A 110 -5.24 4.07 14.14
CA ILE A 110 -4.91 4.24 12.73
C ILE A 110 -3.50 4.79 12.50
N ASN A 111 -3.04 5.68 13.38
CA ASN A 111 -1.85 6.49 13.19
C ASN A 111 -0.73 6.26 14.23
N SER A 112 -0.83 5.22 15.05
CA SER A 112 0.16 4.96 16.10
C SER A 112 -0.02 3.59 16.75
N GLY A 113 0.94 3.19 17.60
CA GLY A 113 0.82 2.01 18.44
C GLY A 113 0.98 0.68 17.74
N TYR A 114 1.44 0.66 16.50
CA TYR A 114 1.67 -0.57 15.74
C TYR A 114 2.68 -1.48 16.43
N GLN A 115 2.28 -2.73 16.63
CA GLN A 115 3.13 -3.81 17.12
C GLN A 115 3.50 -4.70 15.95
N TYR A 116 4.80 -4.85 15.67
CA TYR A 116 5.26 -5.66 14.55
C TYR A 116 5.09 -7.15 14.83
N ILE A 117 4.81 -7.91 13.75
CA ILE A 117 4.79 -9.37 13.76
C ILE A 117 6.08 -9.83 13.07
N PRO A 118 6.91 -10.66 13.72
CA PRO A 118 8.23 -11.03 13.20
C PRO A 118 8.18 -11.92 11.96
N ASP A 119 7.10 -12.68 11.78
CA ASP A 119 6.97 -13.64 10.69
C ASP A 119 6.77 -12.95 9.33
N TRP A 120 7.30 -13.56 8.29
CA TRP A 120 7.04 -13.17 6.91
C TRP A 120 5.63 -13.59 6.49
N VAL A 121 4.95 -12.73 5.77
CA VAL A 121 3.60 -13.02 5.26
C VAL A 121 3.66 -13.66 3.88
N ASP A 122 4.58 -13.20 3.03
CA ASP A 122 4.78 -13.79 1.70
C ASP A 122 5.67 -15.04 1.79
N PRO A 123 5.48 -16.03 0.87
CA PRO A 123 6.25 -17.28 0.84
C PRO A 123 7.45 -17.19 -0.11
N GLU A 124 7.80 -16.01 -0.60
CA GLU A 124 8.77 -15.83 -1.67
C GLU A 124 10.21 -15.93 -1.16
N ASP A 125 11.06 -16.58 -1.95
CA ASP A 125 12.52 -16.61 -1.75
C ASP A 125 13.25 -15.43 -2.41
N LYS A 126 12.53 -14.62 -3.17
CA LYS A 126 12.99 -13.44 -3.90
C LYS A 126 12.36 -12.17 -3.35
N ALA A 127 13.00 -11.05 -3.68
CA ALA A 127 12.56 -9.77 -3.19
C ALA A 127 11.15 -9.39 -3.66
N CYS A 128 10.32 -8.97 -2.69
CA CYS A 128 8.96 -8.49 -2.89
C CYS A 128 8.78 -7.08 -2.34
N GLU A 129 7.79 -6.35 -2.89
CA GLU A 129 7.46 -4.99 -2.49
C GLU A 129 5.98 -4.67 -2.70
N ALA A 130 5.55 -3.44 -2.40
CA ALA A 130 4.24 -2.90 -2.69
C ALA A 130 3.06 -3.79 -2.29
N PRO A 131 2.90 -4.16 -1.00
CA PRO A 131 1.71 -4.88 -0.54
C PRO A 131 0.45 -4.03 -0.74
N ASN A 132 -0.66 -4.68 -1.07
CA ASN A 132 -1.98 -4.06 -1.09
C ASN A 132 -3.05 -5.10 -0.72
N VAL A 133 -3.96 -4.74 0.19
CA VAL A 133 -4.97 -5.64 0.74
C VAL A 133 -6.39 -5.18 0.40
N TRP A 134 -7.23 -6.10 -0.03
CA TRP A 134 -8.65 -5.83 -0.22
C TRP A 134 -9.53 -7.00 0.25
N LYS A 135 -10.75 -6.69 0.67
CA LYS A 135 -11.75 -7.69 1.01
C LYS A 135 -12.40 -8.27 -0.24
N ARG A 136 -12.63 -9.58 -0.32
CA ARG A 136 -13.42 -10.21 -1.38
C ARG A 136 -14.87 -9.79 -1.32
N ILE A 137 -15.50 -9.65 -2.49
CA ILE A 137 -16.92 -9.32 -2.58
C ILE A 137 -17.75 -10.54 -2.15
N GLY A 138 -18.61 -10.34 -1.12
CA GLY A 138 -19.51 -11.38 -0.64
C GLY A 138 -18.87 -12.47 0.21
N GLU A 139 -17.60 -12.35 0.56
CA GLU A 139 -16.87 -13.30 1.39
C GLU A 139 -16.23 -12.60 2.60
N ASP A 140 -16.04 -13.34 3.68
CA ASP A 140 -15.27 -12.87 4.83
C ASP A 140 -13.81 -13.29 4.72
N LYS A 141 -13.23 -12.87 3.60
CA LYS A 141 -11.84 -13.14 3.21
C LYS A 141 -11.20 -11.92 2.59
N TRP A 142 -9.90 -11.80 2.79
CA TRP A 142 -9.06 -10.75 2.22
C TRP A 142 -7.97 -11.35 1.34
N VAL A 143 -7.60 -10.60 0.33
CA VAL A 143 -6.47 -10.92 -0.54
C VAL A 143 -5.38 -9.87 -0.30
N LEU A 144 -4.18 -10.34 -0.03
CA LEU A 144 -2.96 -9.55 -0.05
C LEU A 144 -2.27 -9.80 -1.40
N MET A 145 -2.01 -8.75 -2.15
CA MET A 145 -1.20 -8.72 -3.36
C MET A 145 0.15 -8.07 -3.04
N TYR A 146 1.19 -8.50 -3.70
CA TYR A 146 2.52 -7.89 -3.62
C TYR A 146 3.29 -8.06 -4.95
N ASP A 147 4.25 -7.17 -5.22
CA ASP A 147 5.09 -7.20 -6.41
C ASP A 147 6.34 -8.05 -6.16
N CYS A 148 6.48 -9.15 -6.90
CA CYS A 148 7.68 -10.00 -6.91
C CYS A 148 8.71 -9.41 -7.87
N TYR A 149 9.38 -8.34 -7.48
CA TYR A 149 10.37 -7.67 -8.35
C TYR A 149 11.70 -8.42 -8.45
N GLY A 150 11.96 -9.34 -7.54
CA GLY A 150 13.16 -10.18 -7.55
C GLY A 150 13.18 -11.30 -8.58
N ILE A 151 12.11 -11.47 -9.36
CA ILE A 151 12.01 -12.46 -10.45
C ILE A 151 12.00 -11.80 -11.83
N ASN A 152 12.24 -12.59 -12.88
CA ASN A 152 12.18 -12.11 -14.26
C ASN A 152 11.40 -13.11 -15.15
N PRO A 153 10.30 -12.70 -15.82
CA PRO A 153 9.68 -11.37 -15.74
C PRO A 153 9.05 -11.07 -14.37
N HIS A 154 8.92 -9.78 -14.02
CA HIS A 154 8.21 -9.35 -12.81
C HIS A 154 6.78 -9.86 -12.81
N ASN A 155 6.26 -10.20 -11.64
CA ASN A 155 4.90 -10.68 -11.48
C ASN A 155 4.33 -10.26 -10.13
N PHE A 156 3.03 -10.38 -9.94
CA PHE A 156 2.41 -10.24 -8.63
C PHE A 156 2.17 -11.60 -7.98
N GLY A 157 2.48 -11.68 -6.68
CA GLY A 157 2.08 -12.78 -5.82
C GLY A 157 0.84 -12.44 -5.01
N PHE A 158 0.11 -13.46 -4.57
CA PHE A 158 -1.16 -13.30 -3.85
C PHE A 158 -1.27 -14.28 -2.70
N MET A 159 -1.74 -13.75 -1.56
CA MET A 159 -2.12 -14.53 -0.39
C MET A 159 -3.59 -14.30 -0.05
N GLU A 160 -4.25 -15.28 0.55
CA GLU A 160 -5.61 -15.16 1.08
C GLU A 160 -5.60 -15.38 2.58
N THR A 161 -6.37 -14.60 3.31
CA THR A 161 -6.58 -14.76 4.76
C THR A 161 -8.03 -14.49 5.14
N SER A 162 -8.48 -15.09 6.25
CA SER A 162 -9.76 -14.78 6.90
C SER A 162 -9.58 -14.27 8.34
N ASP A 163 -8.37 -14.35 8.88
CA ASP A 163 -8.08 -14.07 10.29
C ASP A 163 -6.87 -13.15 10.51
N PHE A 164 -6.18 -12.75 9.45
CA PHE A 164 -4.94 -11.96 9.47
C PHE A 164 -3.80 -12.57 10.30
N LYS A 165 -3.87 -13.87 10.54
CA LYS A 165 -2.85 -14.67 11.24
C LYS A 165 -2.31 -15.76 10.34
N SER A 166 -3.19 -16.41 9.58
CA SER A 166 -2.87 -17.47 8.65
C SER A 166 -3.08 -17.01 7.23
N PHE A 167 -2.06 -17.17 6.39
CA PHE A 167 -2.07 -16.77 4.99
C PHE A 167 -1.86 -17.97 4.08
N THR A 168 -2.75 -18.14 3.10
CA THR A 168 -2.67 -19.23 2.12
C THR A 168 -2.29 -18.64 0.76
N SER A 169 -1.27 -19.20 0.12
CA SER A 169 -0.86 -18.75 -1.21
C SER A 169 -1.92 -19.05 -2.27
N LEU A 170 -2.19 -18.06 -3.10
CA LEU A 170 -3.01 -18.18 -4.32
C LEU A 170 -2.16 -18.28 -5.59
N GLY A 171 -0.83 -18.31 -5.46
CA GLY A 171 0.13 -18.28 -6.55
C GLY A 171 0.30 -16.89 -7.15
N ARG A 172 0.98 -16.82 -8.28
CA ARG A 172 1.21 -15.59 -9.04
C ARG A 172 0.23 -15.48 -10.21
N PHE A 173 0.18 -14.32 -10.89
CA PHE A 173 -0.62 -14.21 -12.13
C PHE A 173 -0.18 -15.23 -13.17
N ASN A 174 -1.17 -15.93 -13.74
CA ASN A 174 -1.02 -16.89 -14.86
C ASN A 174 -0.07 -18.07 -14.57
N GLU A 175 0.28 -18.29 -13.30
CA GLU A 175 1.04 -19.46 -12.89
C GLU A 175 0.21 -20.75 -13.05
N GLU A 176 0.88 -21.87 -13.35
CA GLU A 176 0.22 -23.17 -13.42
C GLU A 176 -0.37 -23.54 -12.06
N GLY A 177 -1.65 -23.92 -12.03
CA GLY A 177 -2.41 -24.15 -10.78
C GLY A 177 -2.77 -22.89 -9.99
N GLY A 178 -2.27 -21.72 -10.35
CA GLY A 178 -2.58 -20.44 -9.72
C GLY A 178 -4.01 -19.98 -10.02
N LYS A 179 -4.64 -19.32 -9.05
CA LYS A 179 -6.04 -18.85 -9.14
C LYS A 179 -6.16 -17.47 -9.80
N MET A 180 -5.08 -16.71 -9.85
CA MET A 180 -5.09 -15.32 -10.31
C MET A 180 -4.73 -15.24 -11.79
N LYS A 181 -5.49 -14.44 -12.54
CA LYS A 181 -5.29 -14.29 -14.00
C LYS A 181 -5.18 -12.82 -14.39
N ALA A 182 -4.09 -12.47 -15.08
CA ALA A 182 -3.95 -11.18 -15.76
C ALA A 182 -4.42 -11.35 -17.23
N VAL A 183 -5.32 -10.48 -17.68
CA VAL A 183 -5.92 -10.60 -19.02
C VAL A 183 -5.58 -9.43 -19.95
N ASN A 184 -5.25 -8.25 -19.41
CA ASN A 184 -5.05 -7.03 -20.19
C ASN A 184 -3.69 -6.36 -20.00
N PHE A 185 -2.78 -6.97 -19.24
CA PHE A 185 -1.45 -6.46 -18.98
C PHE A 185 -0.45 -7.60 -18.76
N SER A 186 0.83 -7.28 -18.85
CA SER A 186 1.94 -8.17 -18.55
C SER A 186 3.01 -7.42 -17.76
N ILE A 187 3.88 -8.14 -17.08
CA ILE A 187 5.01 -7.58 -16.32
C ILE A 187 4.54 -6.44 -15.38
N PRO A 188 3.60 -6.73 -14.48
CA PRO A 188 3.05 -5.71 -13.59
C PRO A 188 4.12 -5.19 -12.61
N LYS A 189 4.00 -3.91 -12.25
CA LYS A 189 4.80 -3.24 -11.23
C LYS A 189 3.90 -2.36 -10.39
N HIS A 190 3.99 -2.44 -9.10
CA HIS A 190 3.17 -1.72 -8.13
C HIS A 190 1.70 -1.60 -8.55
N GLY A 191 0.81 -2.15 -7.80
CA GLY A 191 -0.62 -2.11 -8.09
C GLY A 191 -1.43 -1.84 -6.83
N ALA A 192 -2.62 -1.28 -7.01
CA ALA A 192 -3.60 -1.11 -5.96
C ALA A 192 -4.97 -1.59 -6.42
N VAL A 193 -5.74 -2.15 -5.51
CA VAL A 193 -7.10 -2.62 -5.74
C VAL A 193 -8.03 -1.88 -4.79
N ILE A 194 -9.05 -1.22 -5.34
CA ILE A 194 -10.06 -0.51 -4.57
C ILE A 194 -11.46 -0.99 -4.91
N TRP A 195 -12.35 -0.85 -3.95
CA TRP A 195 -13.76 -1.12 -4.14
C TRP A 195 -14.43 0.03 -4.90
N LEU A 196 -15.23 -0.35 -5.90
CA LEU A 196 -16.07 0.59 -6.63
C LEU A 196 -17.55 0.18 -6.51
N THR A 197 -18.41 1.15 -6.29
CA THR A 197 -19.85 0.95 -6.48
C THR A 197 -20.14 0.73 -7.97
N LYS A 198 -21.26 0.09 -8.29
CA LYS A 198 -21.72 -0.08 -9.68
C LYS A 198 -21.80 1.25 -10.44
N LYS A 199 -22.17 2.35 -9.74
CA LYS A 199 -22.26 3.70 -10.31
C LYS A 199 -20.88 4.25 -10.66
N GLU A 200 -19.91 4.08 -9.81
CA GLU A 200 -18.51 4.52 -10.02
C GLU A 200 -17.87 3.73 -11.16
N ALA A 201 -18.02 2.40 -11.16
CA ALA A 201 -17.53 1.54 -12.24
C ALA A 201 -18.11 1.98 -13.60
N ALA A 202 -19.41 2.21 -13.69
CA ALA A 202 -20.07 2.67 -14.91
C ALA A 202 -19.57 4.06 -15.37
N ARG A 203 -19.29 4.98 -14.42
CA ARG A 203 -18.68 6.29 -14.73
C ARG A 203 -17.27 6.14 -15.31
N LEU A 204 -16.46 5.27 -14.72
CA LEU A 204 -15.10 5.01 -15.17
C LEU A 204 -15.08 4.42 -16.57
N GLU A 205 -15.93 3.40 -16.83
CA GLU A 205 -16.09 2.81 -18.16
C GLU A 205 -16.52 3.83 -19.22
N LYS A 206 -17.51 4.68 -18.90
CA LYS A 206 -17.99 5.74 -19.81
C LYS A 206 -16.87 6.74 -20.13
N TYR A 207 -16.10 7.13 -19.12
CA TYR A 207 -14.97 8.05 -19.29
C TYR A 207 -13.94 7.49 -20.28
N TRP A 208 -13.51 6.24 -20.13
CA TRP A 208 -12.52 5.63 -20.99
C TRP A 208 -13.03 5.33 -22.41
N LYS A 209 -14.31 4.91 -22.53
CA LYS A 209 -14.96 4.74 -23.86
C LYS A 209 -15.00 6.04 -24.65
N ASN A 210 -15.20 7.18 -24.00
CA ASN A 210 -15.20 8.48 -24.66
C ASN A 210 -13.78 8.91 -25.05
N LYS A 211 -12.78 8.78 -24.17
CA LYS A 211 -11.40 9.10 -24.49
C LYS A 211 -10.81 8.26 -25.63
N GLY A 212 -11.29 7.05 -25.82
CA GLY A 212 -10.88 6.19 -26.93
C GLY A 212 -11.44 6.66 -28.30
N LYS A 213 -12.49 7.48 -28.30
CA LYS A 213 -13.06 8.07 -29.54
C LYS A 213 -12.35 9.34 -29.98
N ASP A 214 -11.75 10.08 -29.01
CA ASP A 214 -11.02 11.34 -29.31
C ASP A 214 -9.60 11.11 -29.84
N LYS A 215 -9.17 9.83 -29.95
CA LYS A 215 -7.84 9.44 -30.48
C LYS A 215 -7.90 8.78 -31.87
N LYS A 216 -9.04 8.79 -32.52
CA LYS A 216 -9.22 8.43 -33.94
C LYS A 216 -9.58 9.69 -34.73
#